data_c8aac20efc864bb4f932d77b6c4ba1f0
#
_entry.id   c8aac20efc864bb4f932d77b6c4ba1f0
#
_cell.length_a   1.000
_cell.length_b   1.000
_cell.length_c   1.000
_cell.angle_alpha   90.00
_cell.angle_beta   90.00
_cell.angle_gamma   90.00
#
_symmetry.space_group_name_H-M   'P 1'
#
loop_
_entity.id
_entity.type
_entity.pdbx_description
1 polymer ?
#
loop_
_entity_poly.entity_id
_entity_poly.type
_entity_poly.pdbx_seq_one_letter_code
_entity_poly.pdbx_strand_id
1 'polypeptide(L)'
;MTMKEKTFIRMSGLGGQGAVTAAHILGTAAYKDGLQSTVNPFFGAEKRLAPAESYVRISSEKIFEKGEVLYPNIIMIYHPHVITMGKCYTMPFFDGLQKDGVMLINADSPLEIADEELQRLAALNARIFYLPATKMAIDLAGSELSTNIAMLGGLYAIRKLTSMEALKEAMIERFGGGKFVASATTAALDDAVKGKFAKISQMIEKNMELIAAADQTLTEFSFA
;
A
#
# COMPACT_ATOMS: atom_id res chain seq x y z
N MET A 1 12.96 7.13 -14.96
CA MET A 1 12.27 8.21 -14.22
C MET A 1 13.19 8.70 -13.14
N THR A 2 13.66 9.95 -13.17
CA THR A 2 14.65 10.45 -12.19
C THR A 2 13.86 11.00 -11.00
N MET A 3 13.69 10.21 -9.94
CA MET A 3 13.22 10.73 -8.66
C MET A 3 14.32 11.63 -8.07
N LYS A 4 14.09 12.94 -8.02
CA LYS A 4 15.03 13.92 -7.46
C LYS A 4 14.88 14.13 -5.95
N GLU A 5 13.82 13.61 -5.34
CA GLU A 5 13.50 13.84 -3.92
C GLU A 5 13.14 12.53 -3.21
N LYS A 6 13.49 12.46 -1.93
CA LYS A 6 13.05 11.37 -1.06
C LYS A 6 11.52 11.42 -0.88
N THR A 7 10.87 10.28 -1.02
CA THR A 7 9.44 10.13 -0.75
C THR A 7 9.25 9.35 0.54
N PHE A 8 8.51 9.94 1.47
CA PHE A 8 8.17 9.38 2.77
C PHE A 8 6.70 9.02 2.81
N ILE A 9 6.39 7.77 3.11
CA ILE A 9 5.03 7.23 3.08
C ILE A 9 4.71 6.63 4.44
N ARG A 10 3.57 7.02 5.02
CA ARG A 10 2.95 6.39 6.18
C ARG A 10 1.72 5.61 5.73
N MET A 11 1.68 4.33 6.02
CA MET A 11 0.58 3.43 5.73
C MET A 11 -0.08 3.04 7.05
N SER A 12 -1.27 3.57 7.33
CA SER A 12 -2.01 3.35 8.56
C SER A 12 -3.22 2.45 8.31
N GLY A 13 -3.44 1.47 9.15
CA GLY A 13 -4.55 0.53 9.04
C GLY A 13 -4.76 -0.25 10.32
N LEU A 14 -5.50 -1.34 10.21
CA LEU A 14 -5.72 -2.28 11.30
C LEU A 14 -5.01 -3.61 11.02
N GLY A 15 -4.64 -4.30 12.08
CA GLY A 15 -4.00 -5.62 11.96
C GLY A 15 -4.85 -6.59 11.14
N GLY A 16 -4.22 -7.22 10.15
CA GLY A 16 -4.85 -8.14 9.20
C GLY A 16 -5.21 -7.57 7.84
N GLN A 17 -5.10 -6.25 7.62
CA GLN A 17 -5.48 -5.60 6.35
C GLN A 17 -4.35 -5.49 5.32
N GLY A 18 -3.20 -6.04 5.61
CA GLY A 18 -2.11 -6.16 4.67
C GLY A 18 -1.29 -4.89 4.42
N ALA A 19 -1.41 -3.83 5.22
CA ALA A 19 -0.57 -2.63 5.11
C ALA A 19 0.93 -2.95 5.15
N VAL A 20 1.35 -3.87 6.04
CA VAL A 20 2.72 -4.37 6.11
C VAL A 20 3.14 -5.08 4.81
N THR A 21 2.24 -5.88 4.24
CA THR A 21 2.49 -6.59 2.97
C THR A 21 2.65 -5.60 1.82
N ALA A 22 1.75 -4.60 1.72
CA ALA A 22 1.84 -3.54 0.71
C ALA A 22 3.14 -2.75 0.84
N ALA A 23 3.55 -2.39 2.07
CA ALA A 23 4.79 -1.69 2.32
C ALA A 23 6.01 -2.47 1.80
N HIS A 24 6.06 -3.77 2.06
CA HIS A 24 7.14 -4.63 1.55
C HIS A 24 7.11 -4.77 0.04
N ILE A 25 5.94 -4.95 -0.59
CA ILE A 25 5.84 -5.02 -2.05
C ILE A 25 6.33 -3.72 -2.68
N LEU A 26 5.89 -2.55 -2.17
CA LEU A 26 6.30 -1.25 -2.67
C LEU A 26 7.82 -1.03 -2.51
N GLY A 27 8.36 -1.36 -1.33
CA GLY A 27 9.80 -1.22 -1.07
C GLY A 27 10.65 -2.14 -1.95
N THR A 28 10.21 -3.39 -2.16
CA THR A 28 10.87 -4.34 -3.07
C THR A 28 10.79 -3.86 -4.52
N ALA A 29 9.63 -3.34 -4.96
CA ALA A 29 9.47 -2.80 -6.32
C ALA A 29 10.39 -1.59 -6.55
N ALA A 30 10.48 -0.67 -5.60
CA ALA A 30 11.40 0.46 -5.69
C ALA A 30 12.87 0.00 -5.81
N TYR A 31 13.26 -1.01 -5.04
CA TYR A 31 14.60 -1.59 -5.14
C TYR A 31 14.86 -2.22 -6.51
N LYS A 32 13.88 -2.92 -7.08
CA LYS A 32 13.98 -3.52 -8.44
C LYS A 32 14.12 -2.47 -9.54
N ASP A 33 13.54 -1.30 -9.36
CA ASP A 33 13.72 -0.13 -10.24
C ASP A 33 15.06 0.61 -10.00
N GLY A 34 15.95 0.08 -9.17
CA GLY A 34 17.26 0.66 -8.89
C GLY A 34 17.23 1.81 -7.87
N LEU A 35 16.14 2.00 -7.15
CA LEU A 35 16.03 2.98 -6.08
C LEU A 35 16.45 2.39 -4.73
N GLN A 36 16.78 3.26 -3.78
CA GLN A 36 16.93 2.89 -2.39
C GLN A 36 15.55 2.86 -1.73
N SER A 37 15.31 1.86 -0.89
CA SER A 37 14.07 1.80 -0.09
C SER A 37 14.33 1.31 1.31
N THR A 38 13.52 1.79 2.27
CA THR A 38 13.43 1.21 3.62
C THR A 38 11.98 0.97 3.98
N VAL A 39 11.72 -0.13 4.65
CA VAL A 39 10.39 -0.51 5.14
C VAL A 39 10.50 -0.80 6.63
N ASN A 40 9.76 -0.04 7.43
CA ASN A 40 9.70 -0.21 8.88
C ASN A 40 8.24 -0.45 9.29
N PRO A 41 7.80 -1.70 9.52
CA PRO A 41 6.49 -1.98 10.07
C PRO A 41 6.48 -1.67 11.57
N PHE A 42 5.36 -1.13 12.05
CA PHE A 42 5.10 -0.85 13.45
C PHE A 42 3.69 -1.34 13.82
N PHE A 43 3.61 -2.21 14.81
CA PHE A 43 2.36 -2.79 15.30
C PHE A 43 2.52 -3.26 16.75
N GLY A 44 1.43 -3.21 17.49
CA GLY A 44 1.38 -3.71 18.86
C GLY A 44 1.36 -5.25 18.97
N ALA A 45 1.29 -5.74 20.19
CA ALA A 45 1.19 -7.19 20.48
C ALA A 45 -0.15 -7.79 20.02
N GLU A 46 -1.18 -6.99 19.86
CA GLU A 46 -2.50 -7.41 19.38
C GLU A 46 -2.45 -7.68 17.87
N LYS A 47 -2.95 -8.86 17.48
CA LYS A 47 -2.80 -9.34 16.09
C LYS A 47 -3.95 -8.94 15.15
N ARG A 48 -5.12 -8.55 15.66
CA ARG A 48 -6.30 -8.22 14.85
C ARG A 48 -6.98 -6.96 15.34
N LEU A 49 -7.42 -6.11 14.40
CA LEU A 49 -8.17 -4.88 14.62
C LEU A 49 -7.48 -3.83 15.51
N ALA A 50 -6.24 -4.08 15.93
CA ALA A 50 -5.39 -3.09 16.57
C ALA A 50 -4.74 -2.18 15.50
N PRO A 51 -4.39 -0.95 15.86
CA PRO A 51 -3.63 -0.08 14.96
C PRO A 51 -2.37 -0.77 14.44
N ALA A 52 -2.09 -0.59 13.16
CA ALA A 52 -0.88 -1.06 12.52
C ALA A 52 -0.41 0.02 11.54
N GLU A 53 0.86 0.37 11.61
CA GLU A 53 1.47 1.32 10.69
C GLU A 53 2.67 0.70 9.99
N SER A 54 2.96 1.20 8.80
CA SER A 54 4.18 0.85 8.08
C SER A 54 4.73 2.10 7.43
N TYR A 55 6.03 2.28 7.56
CA TYR A 55 6.74 3.44 7.07
C TYR A 55 7.63 3.03 5.91
N VAL A 56 7.41 3.63 4.74
CA VAL A 56 8.19 3.37 3.54
C VAL A 56 8.92 4.65 3.14
N ARG A 57 10.20 4.52 2.83
CA ARG A 57 11.01 5.58 2.26
C ARG A 57 11.56 5.10 0.93
N ILE A 58 11.49 5.95 -0.08
CA ILE A 58 12.00 5.67 -1.42
C ILE A 58 12.85 6.85 -1.87
N SER A 59 14.03 6.60 -2.43
CA SER A 59 14.95 7.63 -2.86
C SER A 59 15.89 7.13 -3.96
N SER A 60 16.34 8.01 -4.83
CA SER A 60 17.50 7.74 -5.71
C SER A 60 18.83 7.77 -4.96
N GLU A 61 18.87 8.37 -3.78
CA GLU A 61 20.05 8.52 -2.94
C GLU A 61 19.98 7.64 -1.70
N LYS A 62 21.10 7.47 -1.02
CA LYS A 62 21.16 6.69 0.22
C LYS A 62 20.25 7.26 1.30
N ILE A 63 19.48 6.37 1.93
CA ILE A 63 18.55 6.68 3.01
C ILE A 63 19.25 6.42 4.34
N PHE A 64 19.39 7.46 5.15
CA PHE A 64 20.01 7.38 6.48
C PHE A 64 18.96 7.37 7.60
N GLU A 65 17.74 7.84 7.29
CA GLU A 65 16.62 7.96 8.22
C GLU A 65 16.12 6.55 8.61
N LYS A 66 15.83 6.38 9.90
CA LYS A 66 15.35 5.13 10.50
C LYS A 66 14.10 5.38 11.34
N GLY A 67 13.40 4.30 11.69
CA GLY A 67 12.22 4.37 12.55
C GLY A 67 10.99 4.96 11.86
N GLU A 68 10.20 5.69 12.59
CA GLU A 68 8.94 6.27 12.14
C GLU A 68 9.12 7.38 11.11
N VAL A 69 8.12 7.55 10.24
CA VAL A 69 8.01 8.68 9.32
C VAL A 69 7.14 9.75 9.97
N LEU A 70 7.77 10.75 10.57
CA LEU A 70 7.06 11.85 11.24
C LEU A 70 6.49 12.87 10.24
N TYR A 71 7.16 13.06 9.10
CA TYR A 71 6.78 14.04 8.08
C TYR A 71 6.56 13.35 6.71
N PRO A 72 5.42 12.66 6.53
CA PRO A 72 5.12 11.96 5.29
C PRO A 72 4.75 12.93 4.16
N ASN A 73 5.16 12.58 2.94
CA ASN A 73 4.62 13.19 1.71
C ASN A 73 3.30 12.51 1.31
N ILE A 74 3.14 11.23 1.70
CA ILE A 74 1.99 10.42 1.35
C ILE A 74 1.51 9.69 2.61
N ILE A 75 0.20 9.73 2.85
CA ILE A 75 -0.47 8.93 3.87
C ILE A 75 -1.46 8.01 3.16
N MET A 76 -1.37 6.71 3.45
CA MET A 76 -2.32 5.71 2.97
C MET A 76 -3.10 5.15 4.15
N ILE A 77 -4.44 5.21 4.08
CA ILE A 77 -5.34 4.76 5.13
C ILE A 77 -6.11 3.54 4.62
N TYR A 78 -5.80 2.39 5.20
CA TYR A 78 -6.31 1.09 4.78
C TYR A 78 -7.68 0.74 5.36
N HIS A 79 -8.12 1.46 6.40
CA HIS A 79 -9.41 1.23 7.03
C HIS A 79 -10.05 2.53 7.54
N PRO A 80 -11.36 2.74 7.32
CA PRO A 80 -12.07 3.94 7.78
C PRO A 80 -11.93 4.20 9.28
N HIS A 81 -11.86 3.17 10.12
CA HIS A 81 -11.72 3.33 11.57
C HIS A 81 -10.44 4.03 12.02
N VAL A 82 -9.43 4.16 11.17
CA VAL A 82 -8.26 5.01 11.44
C VAL A 82 -8.71 6.45 11.65
N ILE A 83 -9.68 6.91 10.85
CA ILE A 83 -10.27 8.27 10.93
C ILE A 83 -11.45 8.28 11.89
N THR A 84 -12.47 7.48 11.63
CA THR A 84 -13.77 7.55 12.32
C THR A 84 -13.73 7.13 13.79
N MET A 85 -12.75 6.35 14.20
CA MET A 85 -12.58 5.85 15.56
C MET A 85 -11.20 6.16 16.17
N GLY A 86 -10.36 6.93 15.48
CA GLY A 86 -9.02 7.26 15.96
C GLY A 86 -8.12 6.02 16.17
N LYS A 87 -8.34 4.94 15.41
CA LYS A 87 -7.54 3.71 15.52
C LYS A 87 -6.22 3.83 14.73
N CYS A 88 -5.34 4.72 15.19
CA CYS A 88 -3.99 4.90 14.66
C CYS A 88 -3.03 5.27 15.78
N TYR A 89 -1.74 5.15 15.53
CA TYR A 89 -0.71 5.58 16.47
C TYR A 89 -0.45 7.09 16.38
N THR A 90 -0.66 7.68 15.22
CA THR A 90 -0.48 9.11 14.97
C THR A 90 -1.82 9.83 15.03
N MET A 91 -1.94 10.84 15.90
CA MET A 91 -3.18 11.61 16.07
C MET A 91 -2.89 13.13 15.97
N PRO A 92 -3.68 13.87 15.20
CA PRO A 92 -4.68 13.39 14.26
C PRO A 92 -4.07 12.53 13.14
N PHE A 93 -4.87 11.71 12.47
CA PHE A 93 -4.43 10.72 11.46
C PHE A 93 -3.55 11.29 10.33
N PHE A 94 -3.58 12.60 10.11
CA PHE A 94 -2.76 13.30 9.09
C PHE A 94 -1.59 14.08 9.70
N ASP A 95 -1.33 13.96 10.99
CA ASP A 95 -0.28 14.74 11.64
C ASP A 95 1.08 14.55 10.96
N GLY A 96 1.81 15.65 10.78
CA GLY A 96 3.07 15.68 10.07
C GLY A 96 2.97 15.64 8.54
N LEU A 97 1.77 15.53 7.94
CA LEU A 97 1.63 15.59 6.47
C LEU A 97 2.28 16.87 5.94
N GLN A 98 3.18 16.70 4.98
CA GLN A 98 3.88 17.84 4.39
C GLN A 98 2.95 18.64 3.48
N LYS A 99 3.34 19.90 3.21
CA LYS A 99 2.66 20.74 2.23
C LYS A 99 2.65 20.05 0.85
N ASP A 100 1.56 20.20 0.12
CA ASP A 100 1.30 19.51 -1.15
C ASP A 100 1.29 17.97 -1.01
N GLY A 101 1.07 17.50 0.21
CA GLY A 101 1.01 16.08 0.54
C GLY A 101 -0.24 15.41 -0.01
N VAL A 102 -0.19 14.08 -0.08
CA VAL A 102 -1.27 13.25 -0.63
C VAL A 102 -1.80 12.30 0.42
N MET A 103 -3.11 12.16 0.47
CA MET A 103 -3.79 11.13 1.25
C MET A 103 -4.57 10.20 0.33
N LEU A 104 -4.43 8.89 0.50
CA LEU A 104 -5.23 7.86 -0.17
C LEU A 104 -5.98 7.06 0.89
N ILE A 105 -7.30 7.07 0.82
CA ILE A 105 -8.19 6.50 1.83
C ILE A 105 -9.01 5.37 1.22
N ASN A 106 -8.97 4.18 1.82
CA ASN A 106 -9.85 3.08 1.47
C ASN A 106 -11.24 3.33 2.05
N ALA A 107 -12.12 3.88 1.23
CA ALA A 107 -13.54 4.04 1.53
C ALA A 107 -14.35 4.20 0.23
N ASP A 108 -15.62 3.80 0.27
CA ASP A 108 -16.52 3.86 -0.88
C ASP A 108 -17.01 5.30 -1.18
N SER A 109 -16.93 6.17 -0.19
CA SER A 109 -17.33 7.58 -0.26
C SER A 109 -16.52 8.42 0.71
N PRO A 110 -16.50 9.77 0.57
CA PRO A 110 -15.86 10.64 1.54
C PRO A 110 -16.35 10.37 2.96
N LEU A 111 -15.39 10.30 3.89
CA LEU A 111 -15.65 10.13 5.31
C LEU A 111 -15.93 11.49 5.97
N GLU A 112 -16.67 11.47 7.06
CA GLU A 112 -16.84 12.65 7.90
C GLU A 112 -15.52 12.97 8.60
N ILE A 113 -14.96 14.11 8.29
CA ILE A 113 -13.76 14.69 8.89
C ILE A 113 -14.18 16.02 9.51
N ALA A 114 -13.72 16.33 10.71
CA ALA A 114 -14.07 17.57 11.38
C ALA A 114 -13.63 18.80 10.57
N ASP A 115 -14.44 19.85 10.57
CA ASP A 115 -14.18 21.08 9.80
C ASP A 115 -12.80 21.68 10.09
N GLU A 116 -12.37 21.65 11.36
CA GLU A 116 -11.05 22.13 11.77
C GLU A 116 -9.91 21.30 11.14
N GLU A 117 -10.09 20.00 11.01
CA GLU A 117 -9.12 19.10 10.37
C GLU A 117 -9.11 19.34 8.86
N LEU A 118 -10.29 19.52 8.23
CA LEU A 118 -10.39 19.86 6.80
C LEU A 118 -9.72 21.22 6.51
N GLN A 119 -9.90 22.23 7.36
CA GLN A 119 -9.22 23.52 7.22
C GLN A 119 -7.69 23.37 7.31
N ARG A 120 -7.19 22.55 8.23
CA ARG A 120 -5.76 22.27 8.37
C ARG A 120 -5.22 21.55 7.12
N LEU A 121 -5.93 20.58 6.60
CA LEU A 121 -5.57 19.85 5.36
C LEU A 121 -5.59 20.78 4.14
N ALA A 122 -6.59 21.65 4.03
CA ALA A 122 -6.66 22.67 2.99
C ALA A 122 -5.48 23.66 3.06
N ALA A 123 -5.11 24.10 4.28
CA ALA A 123 -3.95 24.99 4.48
C ALA A 123 -2.62 24.34 4.09
N LEU A 124 -2.52 23.01 4.15
CA LEU A 124 -1.38 22.24 3.64
C LEU A 124 -1.41 22.07 2.11
N ASN A 125 -2.46 22.54 1.42
CA ASN A 125 -2.74 22.19 0.02
C ASN A 125 -2.71 20.67 -0.20
N ALA A 126 -3.26 19.91 0.75
CA ALA A 126 -3.29 18.47 0.70
C ALA A 126 -4.28 18.00 -0.38
N ARG A 127 -3.95 16.92 -1.08
CA ARG A 127 -4.86 16.24 -2.00
C ARG A 127 -5.35 14.95 -1.34
N ILE A 128 -6.66 14.78 -1.28
CA ILE A 128 -7.28 13.61 -0.65
C ILE A 128 -7.97 12.78 -1.73
N PHE A 129 -7.67 11.51 -1.77
CA PHE A 129 -8.25 10.54 -2.70
C PHE A 129 -8.96 9.43 -1.95
N TYR A 130 -10.10 9.05 -2.47
CA TYR A 130 -10.88 7.91 -2.00
C TYR A 130 -10.84 6.79 -3.03
N LEU A 131 -10.69 5.57 -2.57
CA LEU A 131 -10.70 4.37 -3.39
C LEU A 131 -11.49 3.29 -2.66
N PRO A 132 -12.53 2.68 -3.25
CA PRO A 132 -13.27 1.56 -2.66
C PRO A 132 -12.47 0.26 -2.78
N ALA A 133 -11.24 0.26 -2.23
CA ALA A 133 -10.23 -0.77 -2.46
C ALA A 133 -10.68 -2.16 -1.99
N THR A 134 -11.43 -2.23 -0.88
CA THR A 134 -11.96 -3.51 -0.38
C THR A 134 -13.03 -4.08 -1.32
N LYS A 135 -13.95 -3.24 -1.80
CA LYS A 135 -14.95 -3.66 -2.78
C LYS A 135 -14.31 -4.13 -4.08
N MET A 136 -13.37 -3.36 -4.61
CA MET A 136 -12.61 -3.74 -5.81
C MET A 136 -11.89 -5.08 -5.64
N ALA A 137 -11.27 -5.32 -4.48
CA ALA A 137 -10.58 -6.57 -4.19
C ALA A 137 -11.52 -7.77 -4.19
N ILE A 138 -12.72 -7.61 -3.64
CA ILE A 138 -13.75 -8.66 -3.64
C ILE A 138 -14.24 -8.91 -5.07
N ASP A 139 -14.59 -7.84 -5.81
CA ASP A 139 -15.23 -7.94 -7.13
C ASP A 139 -14.25 -8.50 -8.19
N LEU A 140 -12.99 -8.05 -8.21
CA LEU A 140 -12.02 -8.39 -9.25
C LEU A 140 -11.10 -9.56 -8.87
N ALA A 141 -10.61 -9.58 -7.62
CA ALA A 141 -9.69 -10.63 -7.17
C ALA A 141 -10.38 -11.77 -6.41
N GLY A 142 -11.67 -11.59 -6.03
CA GLY A 142 -12.44 -12.59 -5.29
C GLY A 142 -12.06 -12.71 -3.81
N SER A 143 -11.34 -11.72 -3.25
CA SER A 143 -10.88 -11.77 -1.87
C SER A 143 -10.58 -10.38 -1.33
N GLU A 144 -11.08 -10.05 -0.15
CA GLU A 144 -10.72 -8.84 0.59
C GLU A 144 -9.23 -8.75 0.95
N LEU A 145 -8.53 -9.90 0.95
CA LEU A 145 -7.08 -9.92 1.21
C LEU A 145 -6.27 -9.16 0.15
N SER A 146 -6.84 -8.93 -1.03
CA SER A 146 -6.22 -8.12 -2.09
C SER A 146 -6.49 -6.61 -1.95
N THR A 147 -7.17 -6.15 -0.89
CA THR A 147 -7.37 -4.72 -0.60
C THR A 147 -6.04 -3.94 -0.61
N ASN A 148 -5.00 -4.53 -0.04
CA ASN A 148 -3.67 -3.95 -0.01
C ASN A 148 -3.08 -3.74 -1.41
N ILE A 149 -3.40 -4.58 -2.37
CA ILE A 149 -2.96 -4.46 -3.77
C ILE A 149 -3.76 -3.37 -4.50
N ALA A 150 -5.08 -3.31 -4.26
CA ALA A 150 -5.90 -2.20 -4.78
C ALA A 150 -5.38 -0.84 -4.29
N MET A 151 -5.00 -0.74 -3.02
CA MET A 151 -4.40 0.48 -2.45
C MET A 151 -3.05 0.82 -3.12
N LEU A 152 -2.22 -0.16 -3.45
CA LEU A 152 -1.00 0.07 -4.24
C LEU A 152 -1.34 0.55 -5.66
N GLY A 153 -2.43 0.06 -6.25
CA GLY A 153 -2.96 0.54 -7.52
C GLY A 153 -3.37 2.01 -7.46
N GLY A 154 -4.10 2.41 -6.42
CA GLY A 154 -4.46 3.81 -6.18
C GLY A 154 -3.22 4.71 -5.99
N LEU A 155 -2.23 4.25 -5.23
CA LEU A 155 -0.95 4.96 -5.11
C LEU A 155 -0.25 5.10 -6.46
N TYR A 156 -0.21 4.04 -7.27
CA TYR A 156 0.39 4.06 -8.60
C TYR A 156 -0.31 5.06 -9.54
N ALA A 157 -1.63 5.14 -9.49
CA ALA A 157 -2.42 6.10 -10.27
C ALA A 157 -2.08 7.56 -9.90
N ILE A 158 -1.93 7.84 -8.60
CA ILE A 158 -1.63 9.19 -8.09
C ILE A 158 -0.15 9.56 -8.32
N ARG A 159 0.75 8.62 -8.01
CA ARG A 159 2.21 8.81 -8.04
C ARG A 159 2.89 7.53 -8.51
N LYS A 160 3.48 7.56 -9.69
CA LYS A 160 4.25 6.43 -10.25
C LYS A 160 5.63 6.36 -9.60
N LEU A 161 5.68 5.88 -8.35
CA LEU A 161 6.93 5.76 -7.59
C LEU A 161 7.81 4.60 -8.04
N THR A 162 7.20 3.60 -8.70
CA THR A 162 7.86 2.40 -9.24
C THR A 162 7.25 2.06 -10.59
N SER A 163 7.90 1.19 -11.35
CA SER A 163 7.32 0.65 -12.58
C SER A 163 6.29 -0.45 -12.28
N MET A 164 5.38 -0.67 -13.22
CA MET A 164 4.38 -1.75 -13.15
C MET A 164 5.07 -3.12 -13.16
N GLU A 165 6.15 -3.25 -13.91
CA GLU A 165 6.94 -4.48 -13.98
C GLU A 165 7.59 -4.80 -12.63
N ALA A 166 8.21 -3.80 -11.99
CA ALA A 166 8.80 -3.97 -10.67
C ALA A 166 7.75 -4.34 -9.61
N LEU A 167 6.53 -3.77 -9.67
CA LEU A 167 5.43 -4.16 -8.79
C LEU A 167 5.04 -5.62 -9.01
N LYS A 168 4.92 -6.07 -10.26
CA LYS A 168 4.63 -7.46 -10.60
C LYS A 168 5.69 -8.41 -10.07
N GLU A 169 6.96 -8.11 -10.31
CA GLU A 169 8.07 -8.91 -9.80
C GLU A 169 8.13 -8.96 -8.27
N ALA A 170 7.87 -7.84 -7.61
CA ALA A 170 7.81 -7.78 -6.14
C ALA A 170 6.66 -8.65 -5.59
N MET A 171 5.51 -8.68 -6.26
CA MET A 171 4.40 -9.58 -5.90
C MET A 171 4.76 -11.05 -6.11
N ILE A 172 5.41 -11.39 -7.24
CA ILE A 172 5.90 -12.74 -7.50
C ILE A 172 6.87 -13.17 -6.39
N GLU A 173 7.79 -12.32 -5.99
CA GLU A 173 8.73 -12.59 -4.90
C GLU A 173 8.00 -12.78 -3.57
N ARG A 174 7.03 -11.93 -3.26
CA ARG A 174 6.28 -11.95 -2.00
C ARG A 174 5.37 -13.16 -1.87
N PHE A 175 4.65 -13.54 -2.94
CA PHE A 175 3.62 -14.57 -2.91
C PHE A 175 4.09 -15.89 -3.52
N GLY A 176 5.09 -15.86 -4.41
CA GLY A 176 5.61 -17.03 -5.10
C GLY A 176 6.38 -18.01 -4.21
N GLY A 177 6.68 -17.63 -2.96
CA GLY A 177 7.28 -18.49 -1.93
C GLY A 177 8.62 -19.07 -2.36
N GLY A 178 9.71 -18.30 -2.28
CA GLY A 178 11.09 -18.74 -2.41
C GLY A 178 11.41 -19.67 -3.60
N LYS A 179 12.62 -19.63 -4.12
CA LYS A 179 13.09 -20.59 -5.12
C LYS A 179 12.92 -22.01 -4.59
N PHE A 180 11.85 -22.69 -5.02
CA PHE A 180 11.73 -24.13 -4.79
C PHE A 180 12.78 -24.79 -5.67
N VAL A 181 13.88 -25.17 -5.06
CA VAL A 181 14.84 -26.09 -5.71
C VAL A 181 14.15 -27.45 -5.70
N ALA A 182 13.63 -27.86 -6.84
CA ALA A 182 13.09 -29.19 -7.02
C ALA A 182 14.21 -30.19 -6.74
N SER A 183 14.22 -30.75 -5.53
CA SER A 183 14.95 -31.97 -5.23
C SER A 183 14.19 -33.09 -5.92
N ALA A 184 14.89 -33.86 -6.73
CA ALA A 184 14.34 -34.94 -7.55
C ALA A 184 13.50 -35.91 -6.71
N THR A 185 12.14 -35.78 -6.80
CA THR A 185 11.24 -36.76 -6.20
C THR A 185 9.85 -36.72 -6.85
N THR A 186 9.44 -37.86 -7.36
CA THR A 186 8.10 -38.36 -7.76
C THR A 186 7.12 -37.43 -8.51
N ALA A 187 6.53 -37.96 -9.59
CA ALA A 187 5.54 -37.31 -10.47
C ALA A 187 4.35 -36.64 -9.71
N ALA A 188 3.91 -37.22 -8.59
CA ALA A 188 2.84 -36.65 -7.77
C ALA A 188 3.21 -35.33 -7.07
N LEU A 189 4.49 -35.14 -6.74
CA LEU A 189 5.00 -33.88 -6.18
C LEU A 189 5.11 -32.81 -7.28
N ASP A 190 5.47 -33.20 -8.50
CA ASP A 190 5.53 -32.33 -9.66
C ASP A 190 4.16 -31.75 -10.04
N ASP A 191 3.10 -32.54 -10.00
CA ASP A 191 1.74 -32.08 -10.29
C ASP A 191 1.19 -31.15 -9.20
N ALA A 192 1.45 -31.42 -7.94
CA ALA A 192 1.10 -30.54 -6.83
C ALA A 192 1.85 -29.19 -6.89
N VAL A 193 3.12 -29.23 -7.28
CA VAL A 193 3.96 -28.05 -7.48
C VAL A 193 3.46 -27.23 -8.67
N LYS A 194 3.20 -27.85 -9.82
CA LYS A 194 2.61 -27.20 -11.00
C LYS A 194 1.26 -26.56 -10.70
N GLY A 195 0.38 -27.28 -9.97
CA GLY A 195 -0.91 -26.73 -9.54
C GLY A 195 -0.78 -25.52 -8.61
N LYS A 196 0.20 -25.50 -7.72
CA LYS A 196 0.49 -24.35 -6.85
C LYS A 196 1.01 -23.17 -7.66
N PHE A 197 1.92 -23.38 -8.60
CA PHE A 197 2.43 -22.31 -9.46
C PHE A 197 1.34 -21.70 -10.34
N ALA A 198 0.46 -22.51 -10.92
CA ALA A 198 -0.67 -22.05 -11.73
C ALA A 198 -1.61 -21.14 -10.90
N LYS A 199 -1.93 -21.52 -9.66
CA LYS A 199 -2.75 -20.69 -8.75
C LYS A 199 -2.09 -19.37 -8.38
N ILE A 200 -0.78 -19.38 -8.12
CA ILE A 200 -0.02 -18.16 -7.84
C ILE A 200 0.01 -17.25 -9.06
N SER A 201 0.28 -17.79 -10.25
CA SER A 201 0.27 -17.00 -11.50
C SER A 201 -1.09 -16.35 -11.74
N GLN A 202 -2.17 -17.10 -11.59
CA GLN A 202 -3.53 -16.56 -11.73
C GLN A 202 -3.83 -15.47 -10.68
N MET A 203 -3.39 -15.64 -9.44
CA MET A 203 -3.52 -14.63 -8.39
C MET A 203 -2.75 -13.36 -8.74
N ILE A 204 -1.52 -13.49 -9.24
CA ILE A 204 -0.70 -12.34 -9.67
C ILE A 204 -1.37 -11.60 -10.83
N GLU A 205 -1.89 -12.31 -11.83
CA GLU A 205 -2.62 -11.70 -12.95
C GLU A 205 -3.81 -10.87 -12.47
N LYS A 206 -4.68 -11.45 -11.63
CA LYS A 206 -5.81 -10.74 -11.02
C LYS A 206 -5.39 -9.52 -10.20
N ASN A 207 -4.30 -9.63 -9.47
CA ASN A 207 -3.75 -8.52 -8.71
C ASN A 207 -3.20 -7.40 -9.64
N MET A 208 -2.64 -7.75 -10.79
CA MET A 208 -2.21 -6.76 -11.79
C MET A 208 -3.41 -6.06 -12.44
N GLU A 209 -4.49 -6.80 -12.74
CA GLU A 209 -5.76 -6.22 -13.21
C GLU A 209 -6.35 -5.25 -12.16
N LEU A 210 -6.29 -5.63 -10.88
CA LEU A 210 -6.76 -4.82 -9.78
C LEU A 210 -5.97 -3.50 -9.67
N ILE A 211 -4.64 -3.53 -9.81
CA ILE A 211 -3.80 -2.33 -9.86
C ILE A 211 -4.20 -1.44 -11.04
N ALA A 212 -4.39 -2.01 -12.22
CA ALA A 212 -4.73 -1.26 -13.43
C ALA A 212 -6.13 -0.61 -13.34
N ALA A 213 -7.08 -1.27 -12.67
CA ALA A 213 -8.46 -0.78 -12.50
C ALA A 213 -8.56 0.38 -11.48
N ALA A 214 -7.59 0.55 -10.60
CA ALA A 214 -7.66 1.54 -9.53
C ALA A 214 -7.76 2.98 -10.04
N ASP A 215 -7.09 3.31 -11.16
CA ASP A 215 -7.12 4.64 -11.76
C ASP A 215 -8.53 5.09 -12.18
N GLN A 216 -9.34 4.16 -12.68
CA GLN A 216 -10.71 4.44 -13.14
C GLN A 216 -11.71 4.63 -11.99
N THR A 217 -11.36 4.19 -10.80
CA THR A 217 -12.25 4.15 -9.63
C THR A 217 -11.88 5.21 -8.59
N LEU A 218 -10.67 5.77 -8.72
CA LEU A 218 -10.14 6.77 -7.80
C LEU A 218 -10.94 8.07 -7.88
N THR A 219 -11.34 8.61 -6.73
CA THR A 219 -12.07 9.88 -6.63
C THR A 219 -11.28 10.87 -5.80
N GLU A 220 -11.04 12.06 -6.34
CA GLU A 220 -10.40 13.16 -5.61
C GLU A 220 -11.45 13.98 -4.84
N PHE A 221 -11.19 14.25 -3.58
CA PHE A 221 -12.02 15.09 -2.72
C PHE A 221 -11.75 16.56 -3.03
N SER A 222 -12.82 17.34 -3.23
CA SER A 222 -12.73 18.78 -3.40
C SER A 222 -13.05 19.48 -2.08
N PHE A 223 -12.14 20.29 -1.59
CA PHE A 223 -12.43 21.18 -0.47
C PHE A 223 -13.44 22.24 -0.93
N ALA A 224 -14.48 22.45 -0.15
CA ALA A 224 -15.52 23.46 -0.40
C ALA A 224 -15.03 24.87 -0.07
#